data_0641569b9d0f9a93a3dded20668bd590
#
_entry.id   0641569b9d0f9a93a3dded20668bd590
#
_cell.length_a   1.000
_cell.length_b   1.000
_cell.length_c   1.000
_cell.angle_alpha   90.00
_cell.angle_beta   90.00
_cell.angle_gamma   90.00
#
_symmetry.space_group_name_H-M   'P 1'
#
loop_
_entity.id
_entity.type
_entity.pdbx_description
1 polymer ?
#
loop_
_entity_poly.entity_id
_entity_poly.type
_entity_poly.pdbx_seq_one_letter_code
_entity_poly.pdbx_strand_id
1 'polypeptide(L)'
;MILLLIGGNQDLQNLFLSMIFASIMIIVSVIDLETMLIPDRFSIGGSLVGLSLSLFFPVLHGFSLSPLQPEMIAGLWTSFLGLIISSSLLFWIGSIAETFLKKEALGQGDIKLLGCIGAFCGWQGGVFSIFGGAILGTVLMIPVLVVQKIRCGKDQPENEKFGWGVEIPFGPFLAMAALLYF
;
A
#
# COMPACT_ATOMS: atom_id res chain seq x y z
N MET A 1 30.49 -23.78 0.76
CA MET A 1 30.93 -22.65 -0.10
C MET A 1 29.90 -22.28 -1.15
N ILE A 2 29.37 -23.22 -1.93
CA ILE A 2 28.32 -22.95 -2.97
C ILE A 2 27.00 -22.47 -2.32
N LEU A 3 26.56 -23.05 -1.21
CA LEU A 3 25.34 -22.63 -0.46
C LEU A 3 25.44 -21.19 0.09
N LEU A 4 26.63 -20.75 0.52
CA LEU A 4 26.88 -19.38 0.98
C LEU A 4 26.83 -18.36 -0.17
N LEU A 5 27.26 -18.75 -1.38
CA LEU A 5 27.19 -17.89 -2.57
C LEU A 5 25.76 -17.76 -3.10
N ILE A 6 24.96 -18.82 -2.98
CA ILE A 6 23.54 -18.81 -3.39
C ILE A 6 22.72 -17.97 -2.39
N GLY A 7 22.95 -18.10 -1.09
CA GLY A 7 22.31 -17.29 -0.06
C GLY A 7 22.61 -15.78 -0.22
N GLY A 8 23.88 -15.44 -0.42
CA GLY A 8 24.29 -14.05 -0.61
C GLY A 8 23.66 -13.37 -1.85
N ASN A 9 23.39 -14.12 -2.91
CA ASN A 9 22.72 -13.58 -4.09
C ASN A 9 21.21 -13.34 -3.85
N GLN A 10 20.56 -14.19 -3.08
CA GLN A 10 19.14 -14.01 -2.75
C GLN A 10 18.94 -12.82 -1.81
N ASP A 11 19.81 -12.64 -0.83
CA ASP A 11 19.75 -11.51 0.11
C ASP A 11 19.95 -10.19 -0.63
N LEU A 12 20.89 -10.12 -1.57
CA LEU A 12 21.11 -8.94 -2.41
C LEU A 12 19.90 -8.63 -3.31
N GLN A 13 19.26 -9.64 -3.86
CA GLN A 13 18.08 -9.47 -4.68
C GLN A 13 16.88 -8.97 -3.87
N ASN A 14 16.65 -9.56 -2.69
CA ASN A 14 15.61 -9.11 -1.78
C ASN A 14 15.84 -7.65 -1.36
N LEU A 15 17.08 -7.28 -1.06
CA LEU A 15 17.44 -5.92 -0.70
C LEU A 15 17.20 -4.95 -1.87
N PHE A 16 17.54 -5.33 -3.08
CA PHE A 16 17.28 -4.51 -4.27
C PHE A 16 15.78 -4.33 -4.52
N LEU A 17 15.00 -5.39 -4.42
CA LEU A 17 13.54 -5.36 -4.58
C LEU A 17 12.88 -4.50 -3.50
N SER A 18 13.34 -4.62 -2.25
CA SER A 18 12.82 -3.82 -1.13
C SER A 18 13.15 -2.34 -1.30
N MET A 19 14.32 -1.98 -1.82
CA MET A 19 14.68 -0.58 -2.10
C MET A 19 13.80 0.03 -3.19
N ILE A 20 13.48 -0.72 -4.25
CA ILE A 20 12.56 -0.25 -5.31
C ILE A 20 11.17 -0.04 -4.72
N PHE A 21 10.64 -1.02 -3.99
CA PHE A 21 9.33 -0.94 -3.37
C PHE A 21 9.24 0.24 -2.39
N ALA A 22 10.22 0.36 -1.48
CA ALA A 22 10.27 1.44 -0.51
C ALA A 22 10.33 2.82 -1.19
N SER A 23 11.12 2.96 -2.26
CA SER A 23 11.20 4.22 -3.00
C SER A 23 9.84 4.62 -3.60
N ILE A 24 9.12 3.67 -4.20
CA ILE A 24 7.78 3.92 -4.75
C ILE A 24 6.82 4.33 -3.62
N MET A 25 6.81 3.61 -2.50
CA MET A 25 5.93 3.88 -1.38
C MET A 25 6.20 5.26 -0.74
N ILE A 26 7.46 5.64 -0.58
CA ILE A 26 7.85 6.95 -0.05
C ILE A 26 7.40 8.07 -0.99
N ILE A 27 7.68 7.96 -2.30
CA ILE A 27 7.29 8.96 -3.30
C ILE A 27 5.77 9.15 -3.30
N VAL A 28 5.01 8.07 -3.36
CA VAL A 28 3.54 8.12 -3.35
C VAL A 28 3.01 8.75 -2.07
N SER A 29 3.59 8.38 -0.91
CA SER A 29 3.19 8.94 0.38
C SER A 29 3.42 10.45 0.47
N VAL A 30 4.55 10.94 -0.03
CA VAL A 30 4.86 12.38 -0.04
C VAL A 30 3.89 13.14 -0.95
N ILE A 31 3.64 12.62 -2.15
CA ILE A 31 2.71 13.26 -3.09
C ILE A 31 1.28 13.27 -2.52
N ASP A 32 0.83 12.17 -1.92
CA ASP A 32 -0.50 12.09 -1.32
C ASP A 32 -0.67 13.06 -0.15
N LEU A 33 0.36 13.25 0.68
CA LEU A 33 0.35 14.25 1.76
C LEU A 33 0.29 15.68 1.24
N GLU A 34 0.89 15.98 0.09
CA GLU A 34 0.92 17.34 -0.47
C GLU A 34 -0.33 17.66 -1.31
N THR A 35 -0.81 16.68 -2.09
CA THR A 35 -1.84 16.92 -3.09
C THR A 35 -3.18 16.25 -2.79
N MET A 36 -3.22 15.33 -1.82
CA MET A 36 -4.37 14.43 -1.54
C MET A 36 -4.83 13.67 -2.79
N LEU A 37 -3.93 13.50 -3.76
CA LEU A 37 -4.17 12.80 -5.01
C LEU A 37 -3.00 11.87 -5.30
N ILE A 38 -3.29 10.59 -5.50
CA ILE A 38 -2.28 9.62 -5.91
C ILE A 38 -2.23 9.59 -7.44
N PRO A 39 -1.11 10.02 -8.07
CA PRO A 39 -1.00 10.02 -9.52
C PRO A 39 -1.04 8.58 -10.06
N ASP A 40 -1.87 8.35 -11.07
CA ASP A 40 -2.02 7.05 -11.72
C ASP A 40 -0.70 6.49 -12.26
N ARG A 41 0.24 7.37 -12.62
CA ARG A 41 1.57 6.96 -13.11
C ARG A 41 2.35 6.15 -12.08
N PHE A 42 2.24 6.47 -10.80
CA PHE A 42 2.95 5.76 -9.72
C PHE A 42 2.21 4.50 -9.27
N SER A 43 0.89 4.54 -9.15
CA SER A 43 0.12 3.38 -8.73
C SER A 43 -0.01 2.32 -9.83
N ILE A 44 -0.36 2.71 -11.06
CA ILE A 44 -0.42 1.79 -12.20
C ILE A 44 0.98 1.41 -12.66
N GLY A 45 1.89 2.40 -12.79
CA GLY A 45 3.28 2.16 -13.14
C GLY A 45 3.98 1.24 -12.13
N GLY A 46 3.77 1.48 -10.83
CA GLY A 46 4.27 0.62 -9.77
C GLY A 46 3.72 -0.81 -9.85
N SER A 47 2.43 -0.97 -10.15
CA SER A 47 1.84 -2.30 -10.36
C SER A 47 2.48 -3.06 -11.52
N LEU A 48 2.74 -2.36 -12.63
CA LEU A 48 3.44 -2.95 -13.80
C LEU A 48 4.88 -3.33 -13.47
N VAL A 49 5.58 -2.50 -12.70
CA VAL A 49 6.93 -2.79 -12.20
C VAL A 49 6.89 -4.02 -11.30
N GLY A 50 5.96 -4.11 -10.35
CA GLY A 50 5.79 -5.26 -9.47
C GLY A 50 5.54 -6.56 -10.24
N LEU A 51 4.62 -6.54 -11.21
CA LEU A 51 4.35 -7.69 -12.09
C LEU A 51 5.58 -8.10 -12.90
N SER A 52 6.31 -7.12 -13.46
CA SER A 52 7.52 -7.39 -14.24
C SER A 52 8.62 -7.98 -13.35
N LEU A 53 8.84 -7.41 -12.17
CA LEU A 53 9.82 -7.93 -11.23
C LEU A 53 9.48 -9.33 -10.73
N SER A 54 8.21 -9.61 -10.49
CA SER A 54 7.74 -10.94 -10.09
C SER A 54 7.97 -12.01 -11.17
N LEU A 55 7.95 -11.63 -12.46
CA LEU A 55 8.29 -12.52 -13.56
C LEU A 55 9.77 -12.85 -13.59
N PHE A 56 10.65 -11.84 -13.41
CA PHE A 56 12.10 -12.03 -13.46
C PHE A 56 12.70 -12.50 -12.13
N PHE A 57 12.07 -12.17 -11.02
CA PHE A 57 12.52 -12.47 -9.66
C PHE A 57 11.42 -13.16 -8.85
N PRO A 58 11.15 -14.45 -9.06
CA PRO A 58 10.11 -15.20 -8.33
C PRO A 58 10.38 -15.26 -6.82
N VAL A 59 11.62 -14.95 -6.39
CA VAL A 59 12.00 -14.81 -4.97
C VAL A 59 11.15 -13.78 -4.24
N LEU A 60 10.59 -12.80 -4.92
CA LEU A 60 9.69 -11.78 -4.35
C LEU A 60 8.49 -12.42 -3.61
N HIS A 61 8.04 -13.58 -4.04
CA HIS A 61 6.93 -14.34 -3.44
C HIS A 61 7.39 -15.62 -2.73
N GLY A 62 8.68 -15.72 -2.39
CA GLY A 62 9.24 -16.86 -1.64
C GLY A 62 9.49 -18.11 -2.49
N PHE A 63 9.44 -18.01 -3.82
CA PHE A 63 9.83 -19.11 -4.70
C PHE A 63 11.35 -19.13 -4.87
N SER A 64 11.93 -20.35 -4.98
CA SER A 64 13.36 -20.48 -5.20
C SER A 64 13.76 -20.01 -6.61
N LEU A 65 14.99 -19.51 -6.74
CA LEU A 65 15.60 -19.17 -8.02
C LEU A 65 15.97 -20.45 -8.81
N SER A 66 14.99 -21.23 -9.20
CA SER A 66 15.26 -22.27 -10.17
C SER A 66 14.91 -21.73 -11.56
N PRO A 67 15.75 -21.95 -12.57
CA PRO A 67 15.50 -21.46 -13.93
C PRO A 67 14.37 -22.22 -14.64
N LEU A 68 13.55 -22.95 -13.86
CA LEU A 68 12.43 -23.70 -14.40
C LEU A 68 11.25 -22.75 -14.62
N GLN A 69 10.72 -22.73 -15.81
CA GLN A 69 9.58 -21.92 -16.24
C GLN A 69 8.35 -21.95 -15.30
N PRO A 70 8.02 -23.05 -14.60
CA PRO A 70 6.87 -23.08 -13.70
C PRO A 70 6.96 -22.10 -12.52
N GLU A 71 8.17 -21.79 -12.00
CA GLU A 71 8.33 -20.88 -10.88
C GLU A 71 8.18 -19.41 -11.29
N MET A 72 8.63 -19.02 -12.46
CA MET A 72 8.41 -17.69 -13.03
C MET A 72 6.93 -17.42 -13.26
N ILE A 73 6.20 -18.39 -13.78
CA ILE A 73 4.75 -18.28 -14.01
C ILE A 73 4.01 -18.24 -12.67
N ALA A 74 4.43 -19.03 -11.67
CA ALA A 74 3.85 -19.05 -10.35
C ALA A 74 4.03 -17.69 -9.63
N GLY A 75 5.23 -17.09 -9.72
CA GLY A 75 5.52 -15.77 -9.18
C GLY A 75 4.64 -14.69 -9.82
N LEU A 76 4.57 -14.67 -11.16
CA LEU A 76 3.69 -13.75 -11.89
C LEU A 76 2.21 -13.93 -11.50
N TRP A 77 1.76 -15.17 -11.39
CA TRP A 77 0.38 -15.49 -11.01
C TRP A 77 0.05 -15.00 -9.60
N THR A 78 0.97 -15.20 -8.65
CA THR A 78 0.83 -14.72 -7.27
C THR A 78 0.76 -13.21 -7.21
N SER A 79 1.62 -12.51 -7.96
CA SER A 79 1.61 -11.06 -8.08
C SER A 79 0.30 -10.54 -8.69
N PHE A 80 -0.17 -11.18 -9.76
CA PHE A 80 -1.41 -10.81 -10.43
C PHE A 80 -2.64 -11.03 -9.55
N LEU A 81 -2.71 -12.17 -8.87
CA LEU A 81 -3.76 -12.44 -7.88
C LEU A 81 -3.69 -11.43 -6.71
N GLY A 82 -2.47 -11.13 -6.23
CA GLY A 82 -2.25 -10.14 -5.21
C GLY A 82 -2.81 -8.78 -5.59
N LEU A 83 -2.54 -8.32 -6.81
CA LEU A 83 -3.06 -7.08 -7.36
C LEU A 83 -4.60 -7.07 -7.38
N ILE A 84 -5.21 -8.10 -7.96
CA ILE A 84 -6.67 -8.16 -8.12
C ILE A 84 -7.36 -8.27 -6.77
N ILE A 85 -6.92 -9.19 -5.91
CA ILE A 85 -7.57 -9.44 -4.62
C ILE A 85 -7.47 -8.20 -3.73
N SER A 86 -6.28 -7.57 -3.65
CA SER A 86 -6.07 -6.41 -2.80
C SER A 86 -6.89 -5.21 -3.26
N SER A 87 -6.86 -4.88 -4.55
CA SER A 87 -7.63 -3.77 -5.10
C SER A 87 -9.14 -4.01 -5.01
N SER A 88 -9.61 -5.23 -5.30
CA SER A 88 -11.03 -5.58 -5.22
C SER A 88 -11.54 -5.52 -3.78
N LEU A 89 -10.75 -5.99 -2.81
CA LEU A 89 -11.14 -6.00 -1.41
C LEU A 89 -11.35 -4.57 -0.91
N LEU A 90 -10.41 -3.65 -1.19
CA LEU A 90 -10.56 -2.26 -0.81
C LEU A 90 -11.71 -1.57 -1.56
N PHE A 91 -11.90 -1.88 -2.84
CA PHE A 91 -13.04 -1.39 -3.62
C PHE A 91 -14.38 -1.80 -2.99
N TRP A 92 -14.53 -3.07 -2.59
CA TRP A 92 -15.76 -3.54 -1.94
C TRP A 92 -15.98 -2.90 -0.57
N ILE A 93 -14.92 -2.75 0.25
CA ILE A 93 -15.00 -2.06 1.55
C ILE A 93 -15.45 -0.61 1.33
N GLY A 94 -14.84 0.11 0.38
CA GLY A 94 -15.21 1.48 0.03
C GLY A 94 -16.66 1.59 -0.45
N SER A 95 -17.08 0.74 -1.39
CA SER A 95 -18.44 0.73 -1.93
C SER A 95 -19.51 0.45 -0.86
N ILE A 96 -19.22 -0.48 0.05
CA ILE A 96 -20.11 -0.74 1.20
C ILE A 96 -20.17 0.48 2.11
N ALA A 97 -19.03 1.07 2.44
CA ALA A 97 -18.97 2.25 3.30
C ALA A 97 -19.71 3.44 2.68
N GLU A 98 -19.57 3.69 1.38
CA GLU A 98 -20.30 4.73 0.65
C GLU A 98 -21.82 4.53 0.68
N THR A 99 -22.26 3.28 0.55
CA THR A 99 -23.70 2.94 0.63
C THR A 99 -24.29 3.29 1.99
N PHE A 100 -23.51 3.07 3.09
CA PHE A 100 -23.97 3.36 4.46
C PHE A 100 -23.82 4.84 4.82
N LEU A 101 -22.70 5.47 4.45
CA LEU A 101 -22.41 6.85 4.84
C LEU A 101 -23.01 7.89 3.88
N LYS A 102 -23.47 7.48 2.68
CA LYS A 102 -23.99 8.36 1.61
C LYS A 102 -22.99 9.47 1.23
N LYS A 103 -21.72 9.24 1.37
CA LYS A 103 -20.60 10.11 0.99
C LYS A 103 -19.49 9.25 0.42
N GLU A 104 -18.67 9.82 -0.45
CA GLU A 104 -17.45 9.16 -0.90
C GLU A 104 -16.59 8.82 0.31
N ALA A 105 -16.36 7.54 0.56
CA ALA A 105 -15.66 7.06 1.74
C ALA A 105 -14.19 6.76 1.46
N LEU A 106 -13.83 6.54 0.21
CA LEU A 106 -12.48 6.08 -0.17
C LEU A 106 -12.04 6.68 -1.51
N GLY A 107 -10.79 7.16 -1.56
CA GLY A 107 -10.19 7.66 -2.79
C GLY A 107 -9.93 6.53 -3.82
N GLN A 108 -10.23 6.77 -5.09
CA GLN A 108 -9.88 5.82 -6.17
C GLN A 108 -8.37 5.59 -6.26
N GLY A 109 -7.57 6.55 -5.82
CA GLY A 109 -6.11 6.45 -5.75
C GLY A 109 -5.64 5.36 -4.79
N ASP A 110 -6.27 5.25 -3.62
CA ASP A 110 -5.93 4.25 -2.59
C ASP A 110 -6.18 2.82 -3.08
N ILE A 111 -7.25 2.61 -3.86
CA ILE A 111 -7.57 1.30 -4.45
C ILE A 111 -6.46 0.87 -5.43
N LYS A 112 -5.99 1.80 -6.27
CA LYS A 112 -4.90 1.55 -7.22
C LYS A 112 -3.56 1.35 -6.50
N LEU A 113 -3.29 2.13 -5.46
CA LEU A 113 -2.10 1.99 -4.63
C LEU A 113 -2.07 0.62 -3.95
N LEU A 114 -3.20 0.17 -3.42
CA LEU A 114 -3.29 -1.15 -2.81
C LEU A 114 -3.10 -2.28 -3.84
N GLY A 115 -3.54 -2.09 -5.08
CA GLY A 115 -3.21 -2.99 -6.18
C GLY A 115 -1.70 -3.07 -6.41
N CYS A 116 -0.99 -1.95 -6.37
CA CYS A 116 0.47 -1.91 -6.45
C CYS A 116 1.11 -2.67 -5.27
N ILE A 117 0.66 -2.43 -4.04
CA ILE A 117 1.13 -3.16 -2.86
C ILE A 117 0.90 -4.67 -3.02
N GLY A 118 -0.29 -5.07 -3.49
CA GLY A 118 -0.63 -6.47 -3.74
C GLY A 118 0.24 -7.13 -4.82
N ALA A 119 0.69 -6.36 -5.84
CA ALA A 119 1.60 -6.86 -6.87
C ALA A 119 2.99 -7.17 -6.31
N PHE A 120 3.49 -6.43 -5.32
CA PHE A 120 4.77 -6.67 -4.67
C PHE A 120 4.69 -7.67 -3.52
N CYS A 121 3.72 -7.51 -2.64
CA CYS A 121 3.62 -8.26 -1.38
C CYS A 121 2.68 -9.47 -1.48
N GLY A 122 2.05 -9.70 -2.63
CA GLY A 122 1.00 -10.70 -2.77
C GLY A 122 -0.30 -10.31 -2.04
N TRP A 123 -1.32 -11.16 -2.13
CA TRP A 123 -2.63 -10.90 -1.53
C TRP A 123 -2.58 -10.76 0.01
N GLN A 124 -1.70 -11.50 0.67
CA GLN A 124 -1.52 -11.46 2.13
C GLN A 124 -0.99 -10.09 2.57
N GLY A 125 0.02 -9.55 1.86
CA GLY A 125 0.55 -8.23 2.13
C GLY A 125 -0.47 -7.12 1.86
N GLY A 126 -1.29 -7.26 0.82
CA GLY A 126 -2.40 -6.34 0.56
C GLY A 126 -3.42 -6.31 1.70
N VAL A 127 -3.87 -7.48 2.17
CA VAL A 127 -4.78 -7.59 3.32
C VAL A 127 -4.15 -7.00 4.58
N PHE A 128 -2.89 -7.36 4.87
CA PHE A 128 -2.17 -6.79 6.00
C PHE A 128 -2.09 -5.26 5.94
N SER A 129 -1.83 -4.71 4.74
CA SER A 129 -1.72 -3.26 4.55
C SER A 129 -3.04 -2.53 4.79
N ILE A 130 -4.19 -3.11 4.45
CA ILE A 130 -5.52 -2.52 4.75
C ILE A 130 -5.71 -2.40 6.26
N PHE A 131 -5.58 -3.52 6.98
CA PHE A 131 -5.80 -3.53 8.43
C PHE A 131 -4.72 -2.74 9.16
N GLY A 132 -3.45 -2.91 8.79
CA GLY A 132 -2.34 -2.16 9.34
C GLY A 132 -2.47 -0.65 9.11
N GLY A 133 -2.82 -0.24 7.89
CA GLY A 133 -3.08 1.15 7.54
C GLY A 133 -4.24 1.75 8.33
N ALA A 134 -5.34 1.01 8.50
CA ALA A 134 -6.47 1.44 9.31
C ALA A 134 -6.09 1.62 10.80
N ILE A 135 -5.34 0.67 11.36
CA ILE A 135 -4.85 0.77 12.75
C ILE A 135 -3.89 1.94 12.90
N LEU A 136 -2.89 2.07 12.03
CA LEU A 136 -1.92 3.16 12.06
C LEU A 136 -2.59 4.52 11.88
N GLY A 137 -3.51 4.64 10.93
CA GLY A 137 -4.29 5.84 10.72
C GLY A 137 -5.10 6.23 11.96
N THR A 138 -5.78 5.25 12.58
CA THR A 138 -6.56 5.47 13.79
C THR A 138 -5.67 5.90 14.97
N VAL A 139 -4.58 5.18 15.22
CA VAL A 139 -3.65 5.46 16.33
C VAL A 139 -2.98 6.82 16.20
N LEU A 140 -2.62 7.23 14.98
CA LEU A 140 -1.97 8.51 14.75
C LEU A 140 -2.96 9.68 14.70
N MET A 141 -4.17 9.47 14.16
CA MET A 141 -5.15 10.55 14.00
C MET A 141 -5.96 10.85 15.26
N ILE A 142 -6.27 9.86 16.09
CA ILE A 142 -7.01 10.10 17.35
C ILE A 142 -6.29 11.12 18.25
N PRO A 143 -4.99 10.99 18.56
CA PRO A 143 -4.28 11.97 19.37
C PRO A 143 -4.30 13.39 18.76
N VAL A 144 -4.13 13.48 17.45
CA VAL A 144 -4.16 14.79 16.74
C VAL A 144 -5.51 15.45 16.90
N LEU A 145 -6.61 14.71 16.70
CA LEU A 145 -7.98 15.21 16.86
C LEU A 145 -8.27 15.62 18.31
N VAL A 146 -7.80 14.83 19.29
CA VAL A 146 -7.98 15.13 20.71
C VAL A 146 -7.22 16.40 21.10
N VAL A 147 -5.96 16.55 20.67
CA VAL A 147 -5.15 17.74 20.95
C VAL A 147 -5.75 18.98 20.29
N GLN A 148 -6.23 18.87 19.06
CA GLN A 148 -6.90 19.99 18.39
C GLN A 148 -8.19 20.38 19.10
N LYS A 149 -9.00 19.41 19.51
CA LYS A 149 -10.24 19.68 20.27
C LYS A 149 -9.97 20.36 21.61
N ILE A 150 -8.85 20.06 22.27
CA ILE A 150 -8.44 20.67 23.53
C ILE A 150 -7.89 22.09 23.30
N ARG A 151 -7.12 22.29 22.23
CA ARG A 151 -6.49 23.59 21.90
C ARG A 151 -7.47 24.60 21.30
N CYS A 152 -8.40 24.14 20.48
CA CYS A 152 -9.48 24.98 19.95
C CYS A 152 -10.58 25.12 21.00
N GLY A 153 -10.38 26.08 21.93
CA GLY A 153 -11.44 26.61 22.75
C GLY A 153 -12.56 27.18 21.87
N LYS A 154 -13.72 27.43 22.48
CA LYS A 154 -15.04 27.72 21.91
C LYS A 154 -15.20 28.83 20.87
N ASP A 155 -14.12 29.48 20.40
CA ASP A 155 -14.14 30.73 19.62
C ASP A 155 -13.67 30.65 18.18
N GLN A 156 -13.62 29.45 17.56
CA GLN A 156 -13.29 29.39 16.14
C GLN A 156 -14.53 29.39 15.25
N PRO A 157 -14.47 30.14 14.10
CA PRO A 157 -15.55 30.15 13.12
C PRO A 157 -15.81 28.74 12.58
N GLU A 158 -17.07 28.44 12.27
CA GLU A 158 -17.54 27.10 11.87
C GLU A 158 -16.80 26.50 10.67
N ASN A 159 -16.16 27.34 9.86
CA ASN A 159 -15.40 26.92 8.65
C ASN A 159 -14.02 26.31 8.95
N GLU A 160 -13.48 26.45 10.15
CA GLU A 160 -12.19 25.88 10.57
C GLU A 160 -12.33 24.72 11.60
N LYS A 161 -13.56 24.37 11.94
CA LYS A 161 -13.77 23.20 12.80
C LYS A 161 -13.40 21.96 12.01
N PHE A 162 -12.34 21.29 12.46
CA PHE A 162 -11.97 19.95 12.03
C PHE A 162 -13.15 19.02 12.41
N GLY A 163 -14.10 18.94 11.49
CA GLY A 163 -15.36 18.23 11.67
C GLY A 163 -15.42 17.02 10.72
N TRP A 164 -16.50 16.32 10.78
CA TRP A 164 -16.87 15.25 9.86
C TRP A 164 -16.86 15.77 8.42
N GLY A 165 -15.78 15.53 7.67
CA GLY A 165 -15.60 15.97 6.29
C GLY A 165 -14.18 16.43 5.93
N VAL A 166 -13.24 16.42 6.87
CA VAL A 166 -11.83 16.63 6.53
C VAL A 166 -11.31 15.35 5.89
N GLU A 167 -10.93 15.45 4.63
CA GLU A 167 -10.29 14.37 3.91
C GLU A 167 -8.91 14.13 4.52
N ILE A 168 -8.67 12.91 4.96
CA ILE A 168 -7.39 12.49 5.52
C ILE A 168 -6.73 11.61 4.47
N PRO A 169 -5.49 11.93 4.04
CA PRO A 169 -4.76 11.09 3.10
C PRO A 169 -4.53 9.70 3.72
N PHE A 170 -5.16 8.68 3.17
CA PHE A 170 -5.07 7.31 3.66
C PHE A 170 -3.85 6.56 3.08
N GLY A 171 -3.37 7.01 1.91
CA GLY A 171 -2.23 6.44 1.20
C GLY A 171 -0.96 6.26 2.04
N PRO A 172 -0.51 7.27 2.81
CA PRO A 172 0.70 7.14 3.65
C PRO A 172 0.59 6.04 4.71
N PHE A 173 -0.59 5.82 5.28
CA PHE A 173 -0.80 4.76 6.27
C PHE A 173 -0.79 3.37 5.63
N LEU A 174 -1.36 3.25 4.43
CA LEU A 174 -1.27 2.03 3.63
C LEU A 174 0.18 1.71 3.26
N ALA A 175 0.93 2.72 2.81
CA ALA A 175 2.32 2.57 2.42
C ALA A 175 3.20 2.18 3.62
N MET A 176 3.02 2.80 4.79
CA MET A 176 3.74 2.41 6.01
C MET A 176 3.42 0.98 6.43
N ALA A 177 2.15 0.57 6.40
CA ALA A 177 1.77 -0.79 6.73
C ALA A 177 2.38 -1.81 5.74
N ALA A 178 2.42 -1.48 4.45
CA ALA A 178 3.04 -2.30 3.42
C ALA A 178 4.55 -2.46 3.65
N LEU A 179 5.25 -1.37 4.02
CA LEU A 179 6.68 -1.40 4.35
C LEU A 179 7.00 -2.23 5.61
N LEU A 180 6.07 -2.29 6.56
CA LEU A 180 6.22 -3.14 7.75
C LEU A 180 6.03 -4.63 7.45
N TYR A 181 5.27 -4.94 6.42
CA TYR A 181 5.02 -6.32 5.98
C TYR A 181 6.16 -6.85 5.12
N PHE A 182 6.72 -6.02 4.23
CA PHE A 182 7.72 -6.39 3.22
C PHE A 182 9.08 -6.66 3.83
#